data_57bffecaf81d3a3e837ee1149fd24d1b
#
_entry.id   57bffecaf81d3a3e837ee1149fd24d1b
#
_cell.length_a   1.000
_cell.length_b   1.000
_cell.length_c   1.000
_cell.angle_alpha   90.00
_cell.angle_beta   90.00
_cell.angle_gamma   90.00
#
_symmetry.space_group_name_H-M   'P 1'
#
loop_
_entity.id
_entity.type
_entity.pdbx_description
1 polymer ?
#
loop_
_entity_poly.entity_id
_entity_poly.type
_entity_poly.pdbx_seq_one_letter_code
_entity_poly.pdbx_strand_id
1 'polypeptide(L)'
;MELEKPALRLRSNPATPLPAWTRLSHHQCPNCPYSSESHPFCPVAVNLVGVIELFTDAISHVEADVSVTTDTRKYSARANMTHAVGSLIGIIMATSGCPIMDRLKPMVLTHLPFATTEESTYRAVSMYLMAQYFRYKTGRSADWNLEKLGDFFEDINLVNQSFVKRLTSFVENDASLNAVVLLNCFATATKRVIANERFEELEPLFGAYLGGEAEK
;
A
#
# COMPACT_ATOMS: atom_id res chain seq x y z
N MET A 1 11.91 -10.82 -5.11
CA MET A 1 11.32 -9.59 -5.69
C MET A 1 12.44 -8.60 -5.95
N GLU A 2 12.47 -7.98 -7.11
CA GLU A 2 13.50 -7.01 -7.50
C GLU A 2 12.82 -5.71 -7.95
N LEU A 3 13.33 -4.56 -7.44
CA LEU A 3 12.81 -3.23 -7.78
C LEU A 3 13.88 -2.44 -8.54
N GLU A 4 13.52 -1.91 -9.69
CA GLU A 4 14.39 -1.06 -10.51
C GLU A 4 14.47 0.35 -9.93
N LYS A 5 15.68 0.79 -9.61
CA LYS A 5 15.96 2.16 -9.15
C LYS A 5 16.20 3.09 -10.35
N PRO A 6 15.93 4.40 -10.24
CA PRO A 6 15.41 5.10 -9.04
C PRO A 6 13.89 5.05 -8.90
N ALA A 7 13.14 4.62 -9.93
CA ALA A 7 11.68 4.73 -9.98
C ALA A 7 10.93 3.69 -9.13
N LEU A 8 11.62 2.76 -8.47
CA LEU A 8 11.05 1.66 -7.69
C LEU A 8 9.97 0.92 -8.47
N ARG A 9 10.25 0.58 -9.73
CA ARG A 9 9.35 -0.22 -10.54
C ARG A 9 9.64 -1.69 -10.33
N LEU A 10 8.60 -2.50 -10.12
CA LEU A 10 8.75 -3.95 -9.99
C LEU A 10 9.26 -4.54 -11.31
N ARG A 11 10.39 -5.25 -11.24
CA ARG A 11 10.85 -6.10 -12.35
C ARG A 11 9.98 -7.35 -12.36
N SER A 12 9.03 -7.40 -13.28
CA SER A 12 8.07 -8.49 -13.42
C SER A 12 8.40 -9.32 -14.64
N ASN A 13 8.33 -10.64 -14.47
CA ASN A 13 8.30 -11.59 -15.58
C ASN A 13 7.04 -12.46 -15.40
N PRO A 14 5.87 -11.93 -15.77
CA PRO A 14 4.62 -12.63 -15.53
C PRO A 14 4.55 -13.95 -16.29
N ALA A 15 3.97 -14.96 -15.66
CA ALA A 15 3.67 -16.21 -16.31
C ALA A 15 2.75 -16.00 -17.52
N THR A 16 2.96 -16.76 -18.57
CA THR A 16 2.08 -16.76 -19.75
C THR A 16 1.55 -18.18 -19.99
N PRO A 17 0.24 -18.34 -20.26
CA PRO A 17 -0.79 -17.29 -20.41
C PRO A 17 -1.23 -16.69 -19.07
N LEU A 18 -1.61 -15.40 -19.10
CA LEU A 18 -2.13 -14.70 -17.93
C LEU A 18 -3.54 -15.21 -17.58
N PRO A 19 -3.85 -15.46 -16.29
CA PRO A 19 -5.18 -15.86 -15.85
C PRO A 19 -6.26 -14.81 -16.22
N ALA A 20 -7.48 -15.26 -16.45
CA ALA A 20 -8.60 -14.39 -16.88
C ALA A 20 -8.90 -13.28 -15.87
N TRP A 21 -8.72 -13.53 -14.58
CA TRP A 21 -8.94 -12.54 -13.52
C TRP A 21 -7.97 -11.35 -13.57
N THR A 22 -6.86 -11.42 -14.33
CA THR A 22 -5.93 -10.31 -14.51
C THR A 22 -6.41 -9.29 -15.54
N ARG A 23 -7.43 -9.59 -16.35
CA ARG A 23 -7.98 -8.64 -17.31
C ARG A 23 -8.43 -7.36 -16.63
N LEU A 24 -8.20 -6.21 -17.30
CA LEU A 24 -8.58 -4.91 -16.73
C LEU A 24 -10.08 -4.82 -16.47
N SER A 25 -10.90 -5.30 -17.42
CA SER A 25 -12.36 -5.31 -17.32
C SER A 25 -12.93 -6.18 -16.20
N HIS A 26 -12.13 -7.12 -15.64
CA HIS A 26 -12.57 -7.98 -14.56
C HIS A 26 -12.54 -7.22 -13.24
N HIS A 27 -13.68 -6.82 -12.70
CA HIS A 27 -13.82 -5.97 -11.52
C HIS A 27 -12.92 -4.73 -11.56
N GLN A 28 -12.96 -3.98 -12.66
CA GLN A 28 -12.19 -2.74 -12.83
C GLN A 28 -12.55 -1.74 -11.72
N CYS A 29 -11.53 -1.08 -11.17
CA CYS A 29 -11.73 -0.05 -10.16
C CYS A 29 -12.51 1.13 -10.74
N PRO A 30 -13.49 1.73 -10.03
CA PRO A 30 -14.29 2.84 -10.53
C PRO A 30 -13.43 4.09 -10.83
N ASN A 31 -12.30 4.24 -10.15
CA ASN A 31 -11.35 5.33 -10.32
C ASN A 31 -10.13 4.96 -11.18
N CYS A 32 -10.18 3.83 -11.92
CA CYS A 32 -9.09 3.41 -12.78
C CYS A 32 -8.97 4.35 -14.01
N PRO A 33 -7.81 4.98 -14.25
CA PRO A 33 -7.65 5.87 -15.39
C PRO A 33 -7.37 5.13 -16.70
N TYR A 34 -7.17 3.82 -16.68
CA TYR A 34 -6.91 3.01 -17.87
C TYR A 34 -8.20 2.51 -18.53
N SER A 35 -8.18 2.38 -19.85
CA SER A 35 -9.22 1.68 -20.62
C SER A 35 -8.75 0.28 -21.01
N SER A 36 -9.68 -0.66 -21.18
CA SER A 36 -9.36 -2.03 -21.62
C SER A 36 -8.78 -2.10 -23.03
N GLU A 37 -9.00 -1.07 -23.86
CA GLU A 37 -8.43 -0.96 -25.19
C GLU A 37 -6.93 -0.67 -25.16
N SER A 38 -6.52 0.25 -24.29
CA SER A 38 -5.11 0.64 -24.11
C SER A 38 -4.34 -0.27 -23.17
N HIS A 39 -5.03 -0.83 -22.17
CA HIS A 39 -4.45 -1.70 -21.14
C HIS A 39 -5.35 -2.93 -20.94
N PRO A 40 -5.12 -4.03 -21.68
CA PRO A 40 -5.97 -5.22 -21.59
C PRO A 40 -5.91 -5.90 -20.23
N PHE A 41 -4.86 -5.68 -19.45
CA PHE A 41 -4.63 -6.29 -18.15
C PHE A 41 -4.41 -5.25 -17.05
N CYS A 42 -4.88 -5.55 -15.83
CA CYS A 42 -4.63 -4.73 -14.65
C CYS A 42 -3.18 -4.96 -14.16
N PRO A 43 -2.34 -3.90 -14.08
CA PRO A 43 -0.94 -4.06 -13.69
C PRO A 43 -0.78 -4.61 -12.27
N VAL A 44 -1.66 -4.28 -11.34
CA VAL A 44 -1.66 -4.88 -10.00
C VAL A 44 -1.92 -6.38 -10.08
N ALA A 45 -2.96 -6.78 -10.82
CA ALA A 45 -3.34 -8.18 -10.93
C ALA A 45 -2.24 -9.03 -11.58
N VAL A 46 -1.66 -8.55 -12.68
CA VAL A 46 -0.55 -9.24 -13.38
C VAL A 46 0.63 -9.49 -12.43
N ASN A 47 1.01 -8.48 -11.65
CA ASN A 47 2.17 -8.59 -10.75
C ASN A 47 1.90 -9.43 -9.49
N LEU A 48 0.64 -9.71 -9.18
CA LEU A 48 0.26 -10.52 -8.02
C LEU A 48 -0.01 -11.98 -8.34
N VAL A 49 -0.04 -12.40 -9.63
CA VAL A 49 -0.31 -13.81 -10.01
C VAL A 49 0.53 -14.78 -9.21
N GLY A 50 1.87 -14.64 -9.24
CA GLY A 50 2.76 -15.58 -8.57
C GLY A 50 2.64 -15.57 -7.04
N VAL A 51 2.27 -14.44 -6.43
CA VAL A 51 2.02 -14.38 -4.97
C VAL A 51 0.70 -15.07 -4.63
N ILE A 52 -0.35 -14.81 -5.41
CA ILE A 52 -1.64 -15.45 -5.18
C ILE A 52 -1.51 -16.98 -5.34
N GLU A 53 -0.84 -17.45 -6.39
CA GLU A 53 -0.60 -18.90 -6.60
C GLU A 53 0.23 -19.53 -5.47
N LEU A 54 1.27 -18.83 -5.00
CA LEU A 54 2.12 -19.32 -3.91
C LEU A 54 1.38 -19.47 -2.57
N PHE A 55 0.42 -18.60 -2.30
CA PHE A 55 -0.32 -18.56 -1.04
C PHE A 55 -1.78 -19.02 -1.17
N THR A 56 -2.14 -19.70 -2.27
CA THR A 56 -3.53 -20.19 -2.51
C THR A 56 -4.02 -21.07 -1.38
N ASP A 57 -3.17 -21.96 -0.86
CA ASP A 57 -3.54 -22.92 0.20
C ASP A 57 -3.16 -22.43 1.61
N ALA A 58 -2.66 -21.20 1.72
CA ALA A 58 -2.23 -20.68 3.00
C ALA A 58 -3.43 -20.24 3.85
N ILE A 59 -3.45 -20.72 5.11
CA ILE A 59 -4.50 -20.41 6.07
C ILE A 59 -4.15 -19.11 6.79
N SER A 60 -5.05 -18.13 6.78
CA SER A 60 -4.82 -16.75 7.20
C SER A 60 -4.33 -16.57 8.65
N HIS A 61 -4.86 -17.39 9.56
CA HIS A 61 -4.58 -17.28 11.01
C HIS A 61 -3.38 -18.11 11.49
N VAL A 62 -2.78 -18.93 10.60
CA VAL A 62 -1.58 -19.70 10.97
C VAL A 62 -0.42 -18.75 11.21
N GLU A 63 0.21 -18.91 12.38
CA GLU A 63 1.40 -18.15 12.73
C GLU A 63 2.66 -18.78 12.13
N ALA A 64 3.54 -17.94 11.64
CA ALA A 64 4.83 -18.30 11.10
C ALA A 64 5.93 -17.37 11.59
N ASP A 65 7.16 -17.86 11.61
CA ASP A 65 8.33 -17.03 11.78
C ASP A 65 8.69 -16.40 10.42
N VAL A 66 8.44 -15.10 10.30
CA VAL A 66 8.59 -14.36 9.05
C VAL A 66 9.88 -13.55 9.09
N SER A 67 10.66 -13.64 8.03
CA SER A 67 11.89 -12.86 7.85
C SER A 67 11.86 -12.12 6.53
N VAL A 68 12.02 -10.81 6.59
CA VAL A 68 12.13 -9.93 5.42
C VAL A 68 13.55 -9.38 5.36
N THR A 69 14.29 -9.72 4.32
CA THR A 69 15.68 -9.29 4.11
C THR A 69 15.75 -8.32 2.94
N THR A 70 16.40 -7.19 3.17
CA THR A 70 16.74 -6.20 2.15
C THR A 70 18.26 -6.09 2.04
N ASP A 71 18.77 -5.28 1.12
CA ASP A 71 20.23 -5.06 0.96
C ASP A 71 20.90 -4.57 2.26
N THR A 72 20.15 -3.89 3.13
CA THR A 72 20.69 -3.19 4.30
C THR A 72 20.13 -3.63 5.63
N ARG A 73 19.01 -4.37 5.64
CA ARG A 73 18.27 -4.69 6.88
C ARG A 73 17.64 -6.06 6.83
N LYS A 74 17.48 -6.64 8.01
CA LYS A 74 16.68 -7.85 8.22
C LYS A 74 15.66 -7.56 9.31
N TYR A 75 14.41 -7.82 8.97
CA TYR A 75 13.27 -7.76 9.91
C TYR A 75 12.82 -9.18 10.18
N SER A 76 12.52 -9.49 11.42
CA SER A 76 11.98 -10.81 11.80
C SER A 76 10.88 -10.61 12.82
N ALA A 77 9.77 -11.29 12.62
CA ALA A 77 8.64 -11.29 13.52
C ALA A 77 7.90 -12.63 13.45
N ARG A 78 7.28 -13.03 14.55
CA ARG A 78 6.25 -14.04 14.53
C ARG A 78 4.93 -13.35 14.21
N ALA A 79 4.31 -13.73 13.10
CA ALA A 79 3.11 -13.08 12.59
C ALA A 79 2.19 -14.11 11.94
N ASN A 80 0.90 -13.82 11.92
CA ASN A 80 -0.01 -14.63 11.14
C ASN A 80 0.20 -14.42 9.62
N MET A 81 -0.25 -15.38 8.84
CA MET A 81 -0.03 -15.38 7.39
C MET A 81 -0.65 -14.16 6.70
N THR A 82 -1.78 -13.65 7.20
CA THR A 82 -2.42 -12.43 6.69
C THR A 82 -1.49 -11.22 6.74
N HIS A 83 -0.83 -10.98 7.86
CA HIS A 83 0.12 -9.86 8.02
C HIS A 83 1.39 -10.06 7.18
N ALA A 84 1.90 -11.29 7.13
CA ALA A 84 3.09 -11.60 6.33
C ALA A 84 2.85 -11.36 4.84
N VAL A 85 1.78 -11.91 4.30
CA VAL A 85 1.38 -11.77 2.89
C VAL A 85 0.97 -10.33 2.58
N GLY A 86 0.25 -9.65 3.50
CA GLY A 86 -0.16 -8.26 3.36
C GLY A 86 1.02 -7.30 3.16
N SER A 87 2.09 -7.50 3.92
CA SER A 87 3.33 -6.73 3.77
C SER A 87 3.93 -6.86 2.36
N LEU A 88 3.93 -8.07 1.79
CA LEU A 88 4.42 -8.33 0.43
C LEU A 88 3.48 -7.76 -0.64
N ILE A 89 2.18 -8.02 -0.52
CA ILE A 89 1.17 -7.52 -1.47
C ILE A 89 1.21 -5.99 -1.53
N GLY A 90 1.30 -5.30 -0.40
CA GLY A 90 1.37 -3.84 -0.35
C GLY A 90 2.52 -3.26 -1.16
N ILE A 91 3.73 -3.84 -1.07
CA ILE A 91 4.88 -3.43 -1.89
C ILE A 91 4.59 -3.65 -3.38
N ILE A 92 4.10 -4.84 -3.75
CA ILE A 92 3.84 -5.18 -5.15
C ILE A 92 2.77 -4.25 -5.73
N MET A 93 1.69 -3.99 -5.02
CA MET A 93 0.64 -3.07 -5.47
C MET A 93 1.18 -1.67 -5.71
N ALA A 94 1.99 -1.12 -4.78
CA ALA A 94 2.57 0.21 -4.90
C ALA A 94 3.63 0.33 -6.00
N THR A 95 4.21 -0.77 -6.48
CA THR A 95 5.27 -0.79 -7.49
C THR A 95 4.85 -1.40 -8.82
N SER A 96 3.58 -1.80 -8.94
CA SER A 96 3.03 -2.51 -10.09
C SER A 96 2.89 -1.67 -11.37
N GLY A 97 2.93 -0.34 -11.26
CA GLY A 97 2.62 0.58 -12.36
C GLY A 97 1.14 0.99 -12.42
N CYS A 98 0.33 0.68 -11.40
CA CYS A 98 -1.00 1.27 -11.24
C CYS A 98 -0.87 2.74 -10.84
N PRO A 99 -1.43 3.71 -11.62
CA PRO A 99 -1.23 5.14 -11.34
C PRO A 99 -1.74 5.60 -9.98
N ILE A 100 -2.74 4.91 -9.42
CA ILE A 100 -3.28 5.23 -8.10
C ILE A 100 -2.34 4.71 -7.02
N MET A 101 -1.94 3.43 -7.10
CA MET A 101 -1.06 2.80 -6.12
C MET A 101 0.38 3.33 -6.19
N ASP A 102 0.83 3.82 -7.34
CA ASP A 102 2.14 4.45 -7.54
C ASP A 102 2.38 5.63 -6.57
N ARG A 103 1.32 6.29 -6.13
CA ARG A 103 1.41 7.36 -5.14
C ARG A 103 1.93 6.89 -3.77
N LEU A 104 1.87 5.59 -3.49
CA LEU A 104 2.43 4.96 -2.28
C LEU A 104 3.91 4.55 -2.43
N LYS A 105 4.53 4.69 -3.59
CA LYS A 105 5.94 4.32 -3.82
C LYS A 105 6.93 4.90 -2.81
N PRO A 106 6.78 6.16 -2.34
CA PRO A 106 7.70 6.68 -1.33
C PRO A 106 7.67 5.88 -0.02
N MET A 107 6.53 5.28 0.36
CA MET A 107 6.45 4.39 1.51
C MET A 107 7.23 3.08 1.30
N VAL A 108 7.40 2.64 0.04
CA VAL A 108 8.21 1.45 -0.28
C VAL A 108 9.69 1.71 -0.01
N LEU A 109 10.18 2.92 -0.25
CA LEU A 109 11.57 3.31 0.06
C LEU A 109 11.92 3.10 1.53
N THR A 110 10.97 3.39 2.40
CA THR A 110 11.10 3.22 3.86
C THR A 110 10.22 2.10 4.37
N HIS A 111 10.06 1.02 3.57
CA HIS A 111 9.16 -0.07 3.94
C HIS A 111 9.51 -0.63 5.32
N LEU A 112 8.48 -0.69 6.16
CA LEU A 112 8.54 -1.23 7.50
C LEU A 112 7.59 -2.44 7.56
N PRO A 113 8.10 -3.66 7.40
CA PRO A 113 7.29 -4.86 7.58
C PRO A 113 6.72 -4.91 9.00
N PHE A 114 5.48 -5.38 9.13
CA PHE A 114 4.80 -5.53 10.42
C PHE A 114 4.56 -4.20 11.17
N ALA A 115 4.55 -3.07 10.45
CA ALA A 115 4.31 -1.76 11.03
C ALA A 115 2.96 -1.68 11.74
N THR A 116 2.93 -0.97 12.86
CA THR A 116 1.70 -0.63 13.55
C THR A 116 0.88 0.38 12.75
N THR A 117 -0.35 0.64 13.17
CA THR A 117 -1.20 1.67 12.56
C THR A 117 -0.58 3.05 12.73
N GLU A 118 -0.01 3.36 13.93
CA GLU A 118 0.64 4.62 14.23
C GLU A 118 1.86 4.85 13.34
N GLU A 119 2.77 3.86 13.26
CA GLU A 119 3.95 3.92 12.40
C GLU A 119 3.56 4.12 10.93
N SER A 120 2.53 3.42 10.49
CA SER A 120 2.03 3.51 9.11
C SER A 120 1.39 4.86 8.84
N THR A 121 0.64 5.41 9.80
CA THR A 121 0.02 6.74 9.70
C THR A 121 1.09 7.83 9.67
N TYR A 122 2.06 7.80 10.58
CA TYR A 122 3.17 8.74 10.59
C TYR A 122 3.91 8.76 9.23
N ARG A 123 4.23 7.59 8.69
CA ARG A 123 4.91 7.47 7.39
C ARG A 123 4.04 7.99 6.24
N ALA A 124 2.74 7.74 6.27
CA ALA A 124 1.80 8.18 5.25
C ALA A 124 1.64 9.71 5.24
N VAL A 125 1.47 10.34 6.40
CA VAL A 125 1.38 11.80 6.55
C VAL A 125 2.71 12.44 6.16
N SER A 126 3.85 11.93 6.64
CA SER A 126 5.18 12.44 6.29
C SER A 126 5.46 12.34 4.78
N MET A 127 5.09 11.23 4.15
CA MET A 127 5.18 11.05 2.69
C MET A 127 4.34 12.11 1.96
N TYR A 128 3.11 12.33 2.40
CA TYR A 128 2.22 13.29 1.77
C TYR A 128 2.76 14.71 1.88
N LEU A 129 3.20 15.12 3.08
CA LEU A 129 3.81 16.43 3.29
C LEU A 129 5.08 16.63 2.45
N MET A 130 5.92 15.61 2.32
CA MET A 130 7.08 15.66 1.43
C MET A 130 6.66 15.83 -0.03
N ALA A 131 5.59 15.17 -0.49
CA ALA A 131 5.05 15.37 -1.82
C ALA A 131 4.52 16.80 -2.01
N GLN A 132 3.87 17.40 -0.98
CA GLN A 132 3.45 18.80 -1.02
C GLN A 132 4.64 19.74 -1.09
N TYR A 133 5.72 19.45 -0.37
CA TYR A 133 6.96 20.23 -0.48
C TYR A 133 7.52 20.23 -1.92
N PHE A 134 7.55 19.07 -2.60
CA PHE A 134 8.00 19.04 -4.00
C PHE A 134 7.06 19.78 -4.95
N ARG A 135 5.75 19.75 -4.70
CA ARG A 135 4.78 20.56 -5.45
C ARG A 135 5.08 22.04 -5.29
N TYR A 136 5.27 22.51 -4.05
CA TYR A 136 5.65 23.88 -3.74
C TYR A 136 6.96 24.28 -4.45
N LYS A 137 8.01 23.47 -4.36
CA LYS A 137 9.31 23.72 -5.00
C LYS A 137 9.23 23.84 -6.52
N THR A 138 8.22 23.22 -7.15
CA THR A 138 7.98 23.30 -8.61
C THR A 138 6.92 24.36 -8.99
N GLY A 139 6.57 25.26 -8.08
CA GLY A 139 5.59 26.34 -8.31
C GLY A 139 4.14 25.86 -8.41
N ARG A 140 3.83 24.65 -7.96
CA ARG A 140 2.47 24.12 -7.93
C ARG A 140 1.82 24.39 -6.58
N SER A 141 0.49 24.50 -6.55
CA SER A 141 -0.27 24.58 -5.30
C SER A 141 0.03 23.38 -4.41
N ALA A 142 0.33 23.63 -3.14
CA ALA A 142 0.59 22.63 -2.12
C ALA A 142 -0.56 22.63 -1.08
N ASP A 143 -0.89 21.45 -0.60
CA ASP A 143 -1.92 21.21 0.42
C ASP A 143 -1.24 20.97 1.78
N TRP A 144 -0.90 22.06 2.45
CA TRP A 144 -0.23 22.01 3.75
C TRP A 144 -1.18 21.65 4.90
N ASN A 145 -2.49 21.86 4.70
CA ASN A 145 -3.52 21.58 5.70
C ASN A 145 -4.05 20.14 5.62
N LEU A 146 -3.49 19.30 4.73
CA LEU A 146 -3.86 17.89 4.57
C LEU A 146 -5.33 17.67 4.13
N GLU A 147 -6.00 18.69 3.58
CA GLU A 147 -7.41 18.65 3.18
C GLU A 147 -7.70 17.54 2.16
N LYS A 148 -6.75 17.27 1.25
CA LYS A 148 -6.86 16.26 0.19
C LYS A 148 -6.25 14.91 0.57
N LEU A 149 -5.71 14.77 1.75
CA LEU A 149 -5.12 13.50 2.19
C LEU A 149 -6.20 12.43 2.38
N GLY A 150 -7.39 12.84 2.86
CA GLY A 150 -8.54 11.94 2.95
C GLY A 150 -8.96 11.37 1.60
N ASP A 151 -9.05 12.22 0.57
CA ASP A 151 -9.37 11.79 -0.80
C ASP A 151 -8.32 10.85 -1.39
N PHE A 152 -7.05 11.11 -1.09
CA PHE A 152 -5.96 10.23 -1.48
C PHE A 152 -6.14 8.80 -0.94
N PHE A 153 -6.50 8.65 0.34
CA PHE A 153 -6.74 7.34 0.92
C PHE A 153 -8.06 6.71 0.48
N GLU A 154 -9.07 7.52 0.12
CA GLU A 154 -10.29 7.00 -0.50
C GLU A 154 -10.00 6.36 -1.85
N ASP A 155 -9.18 6.98 -2.68
CA ASP A 155 -8.75 6.40 -3.96
C ASP A 155 -8.07 5.04 -3.77
N ILE A 156 -7.17 4.92 -2.77
CA ILE A 156 -6.52 3.66 -2.41
C ILE A 156 -7.54 2.61 -1.96
N ASN A 157 -8.49 3.03 -1.13
CA ASN A 157 -9.55 2.18 -0.62
C ASN A 157 -10.41 1.58 -1.75
N LEU A 158 -10.78 2.39 -2.75
CA LEU A 158 -11.50 1.92 -3.94
C LEU A 158 -10.73 0.86 -4.72
N VAL A 159 -9.40 1.02 -4.85
CA VAL A 159 -8.56 0.00 -5.49
C VAL A 159 -8.55 -1.29 -4.67
N ASN A 160 -8.35 -1.20 -3.34
CA ASN A 160 -8.33 -2.37 -2.47
C ASN A 160 -9.66 -3.13 -2.49
N GLN A 161 -10.80 -2.41 -2.41
CA GLN A 161 -12.14 -3.00 -2.48
C GLN A 161 -12.40 -3.71 -3.81
N SER A 162 -12.00 -3.08 -4.93
CA SER A 162 -12.14 -3.68 -6.25
C SER A 162 -11.25 -4.92 -6.38
N PHE A 163 -10.07 -4.89 -5.76
CA PHE A 163 -9.16 -6.03 -5.77
C PHE A 163 -9.65 -7.19 -4.89
N VAL A 164 -10.27 -6.91 -3.74
CA VAL A 164 -11.00 -7.91 -2.94
C VAL A 164 -12.05 -8.61 -3.80
N LYS A 165 -12.92 -7.84 -4.49
CA LYS A 165 -13.96 -8.41 -5.37
C LYS A 165 -13.36 -9.28 -6.48
N ARG A 166 -12.22 -8.84 -7.06
CA ARG A 166 -11.49 -9.58 -8.08
C ARG A 166 -10.98 -10.92 -7.56
N LEU A 167 -10.36 -10.94 -6.38
CA LEU A 167 -9.85 -12.16 -5.77
C LEU A 167 -10.96 -13.11 -5.33
N THR A 168 -12.03 -12.61 -4.71
CA THR A 168 -13.19 -13.42 -4.26
C THR A 168 -13.84 -14.18 -5.40
N SER A 169 -13.73 -13.70 -6.64
CA SER A 169 -14.29 -14.41 -7.81
C SER A 169 -13.44 -15.59 -8.28
N PHE A 170 -12.22 -15.77 -7.74
CA PHE A 170 -11.25 -16.73 -8.24
C PHE A 170 -10.62 -17.61 -7.13
N VAL A 171 -10.41 -17.07 -5.94
CA VAL A 171 -9.72 -17.76 -4.85
C VAL A 171 -10.72 -18.24 -3.81
N GLU A 172 -10.73 -19.55 -3.53
CA GLU A 172 -11.59 -20.15 -2.49
C GLU A 172 -10.98 -20.03 -1.10
N ASN A 173 -9.66 -19.89 -0.97
CA ASN A 173 -8.91 -19.82 0.27
C ASN A 173 -8.28 -18.46 0.54
N ASP A 174 -7.93 -18.19 1.82
CA ASP A 174 -8.21 -16.91 2.44
C ASP A 174 -7.00 -16.01 2.76
N ALA A 175 -5.75 -16.48 2.76
CA ALA A 175 -4.63 -15.65 3.24
C ALA A 175 -4.35 -14.45 2.34
N SER A 176 -4.37 -14.62 1.02
CA SER A 176 -4.16 -13.51 0.08
C SER A 176 -5.36 -12.57 0.04
N LEU A 177 -6.59 -13.10 0.12
CA LEU A 177 -7.81 -12.30 0.21
C LEU A 177 -7.81 -11.47 1.49
N ASN A 178 -7.55 -12.10 2.65
CA ASN A 178 -7.51 -11.43 3.94
C ASN A 178 -6.37 -10.42 4.03
N ALA A 179 -5.23 -10.66 3.36
CA ALA A 179 -4.16 -9.69 3.25
C ALA A 179 -4.60 -8.40 2.53
N VAL A 180 -5.38 -8.50 1.46
CA VAL A 180 -5.94 -7.31 0.78
C VAL A 180 -7.01 -6.64 1.62
N VAL A 181 -7.83 -7.42 2.34
CA VAL A 181 -8.79 -6.86 3.32
C VAL A 181 -8.06 -6.09 4.42
N LEU A 182 -6.94 -6.60 4.92
CA LEU A 182 -6.10 -5.89 5.90
C LEU A 182 -5.58 -4.55 5.36
N LEU A 183 -5.10 -4.51 4.10
CA LEU A 183 -4.68 -3.27 3.46
C LEU A 183 -5.84 -2.28 3.30
N ASN A 184 -7.04 -2.78 3.03
CA ASN A 184 -8.24 -1.96 2.99
C ASN A 184 -8.59 -1.39 4.38
N CYS A 185 -8.49 -2.20 5.43
CA CYS A 185 -8.68 -1.75 6.81
C CYS A 185 -7.65 -0.67 7.20
N PHE A 186 -6.40 -0.84 6.79
CA PHE A 186 -5.35 0.17 6.99
C PHE A 186 -5.69 1.50 6.30
N ALA A 187 -6.05 1.49 5.01
CA ALA A 187 -6.43 2.69 4.29
C ALA A 187 -7.61 3.41 4.95
N THR A 188 -8.61 2.65 5.41
CA THR A 188 -9.78 3.17 6.13
C THR A 188 -9.40 3.74 7.50
N ALA A 189 -8.54 3.07 8.26
CA ALA A 189 -8.07 3.53 9.57
C ALA A 189 -7.28 4.84 9.44
N THR A 190 -6.35 4.92 8.48
CA THR A 190 -5.57 6.13 8.20
C THR A 190 -6.50 7.30 7.82
N LYS A 191 -7.50 7.07 6.97
CA LYS A 191 -8.51 8.08 6.65
C LYS A 191 -9.24 8.59 7.89
N ARG A 192 -9.63 7.69 8.81
CA ARG A 192 -10.30 8.06 10.08
C ARG A 192 -9.39 8.83 11.02
N VAL A 193 -8.12 8.43 11.14
CA VAL A 193 -7.13 9.16 11.97
C VAL A 193 -7.00 10.60 11.46
N ILE A 194 -6.93 10.80 10.15
CA ILE A 194 -6.84 12.11 9.52
C ILE A 194 -8.13 12.91 9.74
N ALA A 195 -9.31 12.31 9.47
CA ALA A 195 -10.60 12.98 9.60
C ALA A 195 -10.94 13.40 11.05
N ASN A 196 -10.38 12.69 12.05
CA ASN A 196 -10.57 12.99 13.47
C ASN A 196 -9.39 13.74 14.09
N GLU A 197 -8.45 14.22 13.26
CA GLU A 197 -7.24 14.94 13.69
C GLU A 197 -6.38 14.19 14.73
N ARG A 198 -6.53 12.87 14.82
CA ARG A 198 -5.82 12.04 15.84
C ARG A 198 -4.30 11.98 15.64
N PHE A 199 -3.78 12.52 14.52
CA PHE A 199 -2.33 12.70 14.38
C PHE A 199 -1.79 13.79 15.30
N GLU A 200 -2.64 14.63 15.90
CA GLU A 200 -2.29 15.56 16.98
C GLU A 200 -1.73 14.83 18.22
N GLU A 201 -2.08 13.56 18.43
CA GLU A 201 -1.45 12.72 19.45
C GLU A 201 0.07 12.60 19.27
N LEU A 202 0.60 12.88 18.08
CA LEU A 202 2.04 12.93 17.79
C LEU A 202 2.66 14.31 18.05
N GLU A 203 1.86 15.36 18.24
CA GLU A 203 2.33 16.74 18.41
C GLU A 203 3.39 16.89 19.53
N PRO A 204 3.26 16.23 20.70
CA PRO A 204 4.27 16.33 21.76
C PRO A 204 5.68 15.92 21.32
N LEU A 205 5.80 15.03 20.32
CA LEU A 205 7.09 14.62 19.75
C LEU A 205 7.77 15.74 18.98
N PHE A 206 7.02 16.76 18.58
CA PHE A 206 7.49 17.92 17.81
C PHE A 206 7.72 19.15 18.69
N GLY A 207 7.62 19.05 20.03
CA GLY A 207 7.74 20.18 20.95
C GLY A 207 8.98 21.03 20.74
N ALA A 208 10.13 20.43 20.39
CA ALA A 208 11.36 21.15 20.07
C ALA A 208 11.27 22.04 18.83
N TYR A 209 10.36 21.71 17.89
CA TYR A 209 10.11 22.52 16.69
C TYR A 209 9.05 23.60 16.93
N LEU A 210 8.12 23.35 17.85
CA LEU A 210 7.00 24.23 18.13
C LEU A 210 7.32 25.32 19.16
N GLY A 211 8.55 25.31 19.73
CA GLY A 211 8.98 26.29 20.72
C GLY A 211 8.35 26.07 22.11
N GLY A 212 7.79 24.91 22.36
CA GLY A 212 7.31 24.50 23.68
C GLY A 212 8.49 24.30 24.62
N GLU A 213 8.44 24.90 25.80
CA GLU A 213 9.33 24.52 26.91
C GLU A 213 9.10 23.05 27.22
N ALA A 214 10.15 22.24 27.16
CA ALA A 214 10.08 20.88 27.66
C ALA A 214 9.64 20.97 29.12
N GLU A 215 8.44 20.46 29.43
CA GLU A 215 8.04 20.28 30.83
C GLU A 215 9.13 19.46 31.53
N LYS A 216 9.77 20.08 32.52
CA LYS A 216 10.84 19.52 33.32
C LYS A 216 10.30 18.51 34.33
#